data_b5772522d90c751836e651c97004ff0c
#
_entry.id   b5772522d90c751836e651c97004ff0c
#
_cell.length_a   1.000
_cell.length_b   1.000
_cell.length_c   1.000
_cell.angle_alpha   90.00
_cell.angle_beta   90.00
_cell.angle_gamma   90.00
#
_symmetry.space_group_name_H-M   'P 1'
#
loop_
_entity.id
_entity.type
_entity.pdbx_description
1 polymer ?
#
loop_
_entity_poly.entity_id
_entity_poly.type
_entity_poly.pdbx_seq_one_letter_code
_entity_poly.pdbx_strand_id
1 'polypeptide(L)'
;MTHEERIRAAWQGRISGCLLGKPVEMISMREGPQGLNTFLQDSGSLPLRNYVNYMEHELLRGANKRCCLGMMERAEVDDDITYLVLALMMMEQYGLDLSTDDVARSWINL
;
A
#
# COMPACT_ATOMS: atom_id res chain seq x y z
N MET A 1 -21.59 -6.74 12.82
CA MET A 1 -20.40 -5.86 12.69
C MET A 1 -20.82 -4.42 12.95
N THR A 2 -20.28 -3.83 13.99
CA THR A 2 -20.55 -2.43 14.37
C THR A 2 -19.97 -1.44 13.33
N HIS A 3 -20.35 -0.18 13.41
CA HIS A 3 -19.79 0.87 12.55
C HIS A 3 -18.24 0.99 12.75
N GLU A 4 -17.79 0.97 13.99
CA GLU A 4 -16.36 1.03 14.33
C GLU A 4 -15.58 -0.17 13.77
N GLU A 5 -16.11 -1.39 13.91
CA GLU A 5 -15.50 -2.59 13.34
C GLU A 5 -15.36 -2.51 11.81
N ARG A 6 -16.37 -1.93 11.13
CA ARG A 6 -16.33 -1.72 9.68
C ARG A 6 -15.24 -0.73 9.27
N ILE A 7 -15.12 0.39 9.99
CA ILE A 7 -14.07 1.38 9.73
C ILE A 7 -12.69 0.77 9.96
N ARG A 8 -12.51 0.06 11.08
CA ARG A 8 -11.26 -0.63 11.40
C ARG A 8 -10.88 -1.65 10.32
N ALA A 9 -11.84 -2.46 9.88
CA ALA A 9 -11.62 -3.44 8.82
C ALA A 9 -11.27 -2.78 7.48
N ALA A 10 -11.88 -1.63 7.14
CA ALA A 10 -11.55 -0.87 5.94
C ALA A 10 -10.10 -0.34 5.97
N TRP A 11 -9.66 0.22 7.09
CA TRP A 11 -8.28 0.65 7.28
C TRP A 11 -7.28 -0.50 7.18
N GLN A 12 -7.56 -1.61 7.86
CA GLN A 12 -6.72 -2.82 7.80
C GLN A 12 -6.62 -3.37 6.38
N GLY A 13 -7.76 -3.44 5.67
CA GLY A 13 -7.80 -3.91 4.29
C GLY A 13 -6.99 -3.02 3.35
N ARG A 14 -7.09 -1.69 3.52
CA ARG A 14 -6.30 -0.75 2.72
C ARG A 14 -4.81 -0.87 2.95
N ILE A 15 -4.38 -0.90 4.20
CA ILE A 15 -2.97 -1.07 4.56
C ILE A 15 -2.44 -2.41 4.04
N SER A 16 -3.18 -3.50 4.25
CA SER A 16 -2.80 -4.83 3.77
C SER A 16 -2.69 -4.89 2.25
N GLY A 17 -3.61 -4.22 1.53
CA GLY A 17 -3.58 -4.12 0.08
C GLY A 17 -2.34 -3.39 -0.44
N CYS A 18 -1.98 -2.26 0.17
CA CYS A 18 -0.74 -1.53 -0.14
C CYS A 18 0.49 -2.42 0.05
N LEU A 19 0.58 -3.10 1.20
CA LEU A 19 1.72 -3.99 1.49
C LEU A 19 1.78 -5.21 0.55
N LEU A 20 0.64 -5.70 0.10
CA LEU A 20 0.58 -6.80 -0.88
C LEU A 20 1.09 -6.37 -2.25
N GLY A 21 0.73 -5.18 -2.72
CA GLY A 21 1.12 -4.66 -4.03
C GLY A 21 2.55 -4.12 -4.10
N LYS A 22 3.03 -3.55 -3.00
CA LYS A 22 4.32 -2.84 -2.95
C LYS A 22 5.54 -3.64 -3.45
N PRO A 23 5.73 -4.94 -3.14
CA PRO A 23 6.86 -5.70 -3.65
C PRO A 23 6.91 -5.79 -5.17
N VAL A 24 5.76 -5.82 -5.82
CA VAL A 24 5.65 -6.10 -7.26
C VAL A 24 5.39 -4.85 -8.11
N GLU A 25 5.15 -3.71 -7.50
CA GLU A 25 4.85 -2.47 -8.19
C GLU A 25 5.92 -2.09 -9.22
N MET A 26 7.18 -1.99 -8.80
CA MET A 26 8.28 -1.63 -9.68
C MET A 26 8.55 -2.67 -10.75
N ILE A 27 8.38 -3.95 -10.43
CA ILE A 27 8.51 -5.05 -11.39
C ILE A 27 7.41 -4.92 -12.45
N SER A 28 6.17 -4.73 -12.02
CA SER A 28 5.03 -4.52 -12.93
C SER A 28 5.22 -3.32 -13.86
N MET A 29 5.69 -2.19 -13.31
CA MET A 29 5.89 -0.96 -14.07
C MET A 29 7.04 -1.05 -15.07
N ARG A 30 8.12 -1.77 -14.75
CA ARG A 30 9.33 -1.84 -15.56
C ARG A 30 9.32 -3.01 -16.54
N GLU A 31 8.79 -4.14 -16.15
CA GLU A 31 8.86 -5.39 -16.91
C GLU A 31 7.50 -5.82 -17.49
N GLY A 32 6.43 -5.12 -17.10
CA GLY A 32 5.09 -5.39 -17.57
C GLY A 32 4.47 -6.69 -17.03
N PRO A 33 3.32 -7.12 -17.61
CA PRO A 33 2.59 -8.27 -17.11
C PRO A 33 3.36 -9.59 -17.20
N GLN A 34 4.18 -9.77 -18.25
CA GLN A 34 4.98 -10.98 -18.42
C GLN A 34 6.08 -11.08 -17.36
N GLY A 35 6.85 -10.00 -17.13
CA GLY A 35 7.89 -9.97 -16.09
C GLY A 35 7.31 -10.19 -14.70
N LEU A 36 6.19 -9.54 -14.40
CA LEU A 36 5.46 -9.76 -13.15
C LEU A 36 5.05 -11.22 -12.98
N ASN A 37 4.44 -11.82 -13.99
CA ASN A 37 3.99 -13.22 -13.92
C ASN A 37 5.18 -14.17 -13.73
N THR A 38 6.28 -13.95 -14.44
CA THR A 38 7.52 -14.72 -14.28
C THR A 38 8.05 -14.63 -12.85
N PHE A 39 8.16 -13.41 -12.31
CA PHE A 39 8.59 -13.20 -10.93
C PHE A 39 7.70 -13.93 -9.91
N LEU A 40 6.38 -13.84 -10.06
CA LEU A 40 5.43 -14.49 -9.15
C LEU A 40 5.49 -16.02 -9.23
N GLN A 41 5.74 -16.57 -10.41
CA GLN A 41 5.95 -18.02 -10.60
C GLN A 41 7.27 -18.46 -9.95
N ASP A 42 8.36 -17.81 -10.30
CA ASP A 42 9.70 -18.18 -9.85
C ASP A 42 9.90 -18.02 -8.34
N SER A 43 9.25 -17.00 -7.74
CA SER A 43 9.22 -16.82 -6.29
C SER A 43 8.29 -17.79 -5.55
N GLY A 44 7.55 -18.64 -6.27
CA GLY A 44 6.56 -19.56 -5.67
C GLY A 44 5.37 -18.84 -5.04
N SER A 45 5.04 -17.62 -5.51
CA SER A 45 3.93 -16.83 -4.99
C SER A 45 2.59 -17.20 -5.61
N LEU A 46 2.57 -17.95 -6.71
CA LEU A 46 1.32 -18.37 -7.36
C LEU A 46 0.87 -19.77 -6.90
N PRO A 47 -0.46 -20.01 -6.76
CA PRO A 47 -1.52 -19.01 -6.80
C PRO A 47 -1.43 -18.05 -5.61
N LEU A 48 -1.62 -16.75 -5.86
CA LEU A 48 -1.46 -15.71 -4.83
C LEU A 48 -2.56 -15.85 -3.76
N ARG A 49 -2.19 -16.36 -2.59
CA ARG A 49 -3.07 -16.57 -1.43
C ARG A 49 -2.59 -15.88 -0.17
N ASN A 50 -1.43 -15.25 -0.23
CA ASN A 50 -0.77 -14.56 0.86
C ASN A 50 0.08 -13.44 0.29
N TYR A 51 0.85 -12.74 1.13
CA TYR A 51 1.86 -11.79 0.66
C TYR A 51 2.88 -12.49 -0.24
N VAL A 52 3.49 -11.69 -1.12
CA VAL A 52 4.47 -12.15 -2.09
C VAL A 52 5.71 -12.70 -1.40
N ASN A 53 6.18 -13.88 -1.80
CA ASN A 53 7.43 -14.43 -1.30
C ASN A 53 8.63 -13.59 -1.75
N TYR A 54 9.63 -13.47 -0.88
CA TYR A 54 10.88 -12.85 -1.28
C TYR A 54 11.67 -13.75 -2.22
N MET A 55 12.10 -13.17 -3.33
CA MET A 55 13.11 -13.71 -4.22
C MET A 55 14.02 -12.54 -4.60
N GLU A 56 15.32 -12.77 -4.70
CA GLU A 56 16.24 -11.71 -5.07
C GLU A 56 15.94 -11.17 -6.47
N HIS A 57 15.77 -9.86 -6.55
CA HIS A 57 15.46 -9.14 -7.77
C HIS A 57 15.97 -7.70 -7.67
N GLU A 58 16.52 -7.15 -8.76
CA GLU A 58 17.13 -5.82 -8.74
C GLU A 58 16.16 -4.70 -8.36
N LEU A 59 14.86 -4.86 -8.68
CA LEU A 59 13.79 -3.90 -8.36
C LEU A 59 13.17 -4.13 -6.98
N LEU A 60 13.48 -5.23 -6.31
CA LEU A 60 12.93 -5.59 -5.00
C LEU A 60 13.89 -5.22 -3.88
N ARG A 61 13.95 -3.93 -3.56
CA ARG A 61 14.89 -3.36 -2.56
C ARG A 61 14.15 -2.53 -1.51
N GLY A 62 14.84 -2.25 -0.40
CA GLY A 62 14.37 -1.32 0.63
C GLY A 62 13.00 -1.71 1.19
N ALA A 63 12.06 -0.77 1.19
CA ALA A 63 10.69 -0.95 1.68
C ALA A 63 9.94 -2.05 0.92
N ASN A 64 10.14 -2.16 -0.40
CA ASN A 64 9.49 -3.17 -1.22
C ASN A 64 9.87 -4.59 -0.74
N LYS A 65 11.15 -4.84 -0.49
CA LYS A 65 11.63 -6.11 0.07
C LYS A 65 10.99 -6.40 1.44
N ARG A 66 10.90 -5.39 2.31
CA ARG A 66 10.32 -5.56 3.65
C ARG A 66 8.80 -5.81 3.66
N CYS A 67 8.13 -5.67 2.51
CA CYS A 67 6.72 -6.04 2.37
C CYS A 67 6.52 -7.48 1.87
N CYS A 68 7.58 -8.24 1.66
CA CYS A 68 7.49 -9.66 1.31
C CYS A 68 7.13 -10.53 2.52
N LEU A 69 6.51 -11.68 2.23
CA LEU A 69 6.14 -12.68 3.24
C LEU A 69 7.35 -13.08 4.10
N GLY A 70 7.18 -13.03 5.40
CA GLY A 70 8.24 -13.37 6.37
C GLY A 70 9.27 -12.28 6.63
N MET A 71 9.20 -11.14 5.92
CA MET A 71 10.12 -10.01 6.10
C MET A 71 9.46 -8.78 6.73
N MET A 72 8.16 -8.83 6.96
CA MET A 72 7.40 -7.72 7.53
C MET A 72 7.56 -7.66 9.05
N GLU A 73 8.08 -6.58 9.55
CA GLU A 73 8.13 -6.26 10.99
C GLU A 73 7.10 -5.17 11.36
N ARG A 74 6.67 -4.40 10.37
CA ARG A 74 5.73 -3.28 10.50
C ARG A 74 5.10 -2.98 9.13
N ALA A 75 4.08 -2.13 9.13
CA ALA A 75 3.63 -1.50 7.89
C ALA A 75 4.69 -0.50 7.42
N GLU A 76 5.16 -0.66 6.20
CA GLU A 76 6.11 0.27 5.58
C GLU A 76 5.40 1.56 5.16
N VAL A 77 6.17 2.63 5.10
CA VAL A 77 5.70 3.92 4.60
C VAL A 77 5.31 3.79 3.13
N ASP A 78 4.17 4.36 2.79
CA ASP A 78 3.60 4.33 1.46
C ASP A 78 2.79 5.61 1.21
N ASP A 79 2.84 6.16 0.02
CA ASP A 79 2.13 7.38 -0.34
C ASP A 79 0.61 7.19 -0.31
N ASP A 80 0.09 6.06 -0.72
CA ASP A 80 -1.34 5.73 -0.62
C ASP A 80 -1.83 5.75 0.83
N ILE A 81 -1.02 5.25 1.76
CA ILE A 81 -1.32 5.30 3.20
C ILE A 81 -1.22 6.74 3.71
N THR A 82 -0.20 7.48 3.28
CA THR A 82 0.00 8.88 3.66
C THR A 82 -1.17 9.75 3.21
N TYR A 83 -1.65 9.59 1.98
CA TYR A 83 -2.81 10.34 1.47
C TYR A 83 -4.10 9.99 2.21
N LEU A 84 -4.26 8.75 2.63
CA LEU A 84 -5.41 8.35 3.44
C LEU A 84 -5.39 9.02 4.83
N VAL A 85 -4.22 9.07 5.48
CA VAL A 85 -4.05 9.77 6.77
C VAL A 85 -4.31 11.26 6.61
N LEU A 86 -3.78 11.88 5.54
CA LEU A 86 -4.03 13.28 5.24
C LEU A 86 -5.52 13.57 5.03
N ALA A 87 -6.23 12.70 4.31
CA ALA A 87 -7.67 12.84 4.12
C ALA A 87 -8.43 12.79 5.46
N LEU A 88 -8.04 11.89 6.36
CA LEU A 88 -8.61 11.84 7.70
C LEU A 88 -8.35 13.13 8.49
N MET A 89 -7.13 13.63 8.48
CA MET A 89 -6.76 14.89 9.15
C MET A 89 -7.56 16.08 8.61
N MET A 90 -7.75 16.15 7.28
CA MET A 90 -8.58 17.19 6.67
C MET A 90 -10.03 17.10 7.11
N MET A 91 -10.61 15.89 7.16
CA MET A 91 -11.98 15.70 7.65
C MET A 91 -12.13 16.07 9.13
N GLU A 92 -11.13 15.76 9.97
CA GLU A 92 -11.13 16.17 11.38
C GLU A 92 -11.04 17.69 11.54
N GLN A 93 -10.26 18.36 10.70
CA GLN A 93 -10.04 19.81 10.78
C GLN A 93 -11.19 20.63 10.19
N TYR A 94 -11.74 20.22 9.05
CA TYR A 94 -12.69 21.02 8.28
C TYR A 94 -14.10 20.43 8.23
N GLY A 95 -14.32 19.21 8.72
CA GLY A 95 -15.58 18.48 8.61
C GLY A 95 -15.72 17.77 7.27
N LEU A 96 -16.94 17.31 6.96
CA LEU A 96 -17.22 16.57 5.72
C LEU A 96 -17.50 17.47 4.51
N ASP A 97 -17.72 18.76 4.72
CA ASP A 97 -18.01 19.76 3.67
C ASP A 97 -16.74 20.46 3.18
N LEU A 98 -15.67 19.66 2.99
CA LEU A 98 -14.37 20.14 2.51
C LEU A 98 -14.50 20.88 1.18
N SER A 99 -13.92 22.06 1.10
CA SER A 99 -13.72 22.77 -0.17
C SER A 99 -12.41 22.36 -0.84
N THR A 100 -12.31 22.61 -2.15
CA THR A 100 -11.03 22.40 -2.88
C THR A 100 -9.90 23.24 -2.30
N ASP A 101 -10.22 24.44 -1.79
CA ASP A 101 -9.24 25.33 -1.16
C ASP A 101 -8.70 24.75 0.16
N ASP A 102 -9.56 24.10 0.94
CA ASP A 102 -9.13 23.43 2.18
C ASP A 102 -8.17 22.28 1.90
N VAL A 103 -8.47 21.51 0.87
CA VAL A 103 -7.56 20.44 0.38
C VAL A 103 -6.23 21.03 -0.07
N ALA A 104 -6.25 22.07 -0.91
CA ALA A 104 -5.03 22.70 -1.42
C ALA A 104 -4.17 23.28 -0.28
N ARG A 105 -4.77 23.96 0.69
CA ARG A 105 -4.07 24.48 1.87
C ARG A 105 -3.43 23.39 2.71
N SER A 106 -4.12 22.27 2.90
CA SER A 106 -3.60 21.12 3.66
C SER A 106 -2.37 20.53 2.99
N TRP A 107 -2.35 20.44 1.66
CA TRP A 107 -1.19 19.96 0.90
C TRP A 107 0.02 20.88 0.94
N ILE A 108 -0.22 22.20 0.98
CA ILE A 108 0.87 23.20 1.02
C ILE A 108 1.51 23.26 2.42
N ASN A 109 0.76 22.93 3.46
CA ASN A 109 1.19 23.05 4.87
C ASN A 109 1.67 21.73 5.49
N LEU A 110 1.93 20.71 4.68
CA LEU A 110 2.50 19.43 5.10
C LEU A 110 4.00 19.51 5.41
#